data_6a1a6295b041db4ff712659cf17bf1b1
#
_entry.id   6a1a6295b041db4ff712659cf17bf1b1
#
_cell.length_a   1.000
_cell.length_b   1.000
_cell.length_c   1.000
_cell.angle_alpha   90.00
_cell.angle_beta   90.00
_cell.angle_gamma   90.00
#
_symmetry.space_group_name_H-M   'P 1'
#
loop_
_entity.id
_entity.type
_entity.pdbx_description
1 polymer ?
#
loop_
_entity_poly.entity_id
_entity_poly.type
_entity_poly.pdbx_seq_one_letter_code
_entity_poly.pdbx_strand_id
1 'polypeptide(L)'
;MSNFKLKSHSRHWLDDNRFINVSHMMITLNCLRLISYKENYDISNTKCKVIHPLKEDVLNYYKTKGVCKDPIVVTDDDFCLDGRHRVAFHKENNISTLPAYIVPRSQVHKFIESL
;
A
#
# COMPACT_ATOMS: atom_id res chain seq x y z
N MET A 1 -2.47 -10.84 14.21
CA MET A 1 -3.03 -10.59 12.88
C MET A 1 -2.91 -11.85 12.06
N SER A 2 -4.00 -12.49 11.77
CA SER A 2 -3.98 -13.78 11.08
C SER A 2 -4.30 -13.66 9.59
N ASN A 3 -5.09 -12.67 9.20
CA ASN A 3 -5.54 -12.52 7.82
C ASN A 3 -5.41 -11.08 7.37
N PHE A 4 -4.88 -10.91 6.18
CA PHE A 4 -4.96 -9.64 5.46
C PHE A 4 -5.44 -9.93 4.05
N LYS A 5 -6.19 -8.99 3.50
CA LYS A 5 -6.72 -9.12 2.16
C LYS A 5 -6.10 -8.06 1.28
N LEU A 6 -5.43 -8.51 0.23
CA LEU A 6 -4.92 -7.62 -0.81
C LEU A 6 -5.83 -7.82 -2.02
N LYS A 7 -6.59 -6.79 -2.36
CA LYS A 7 -7.52 -6.85 -3.49
C LYS A 7 -6.88 -6.47 -4.80
N SER A 8 -5.70 -5.89 -4.73
CA SER A 8 -4.99 -5.43 -5.91
C SER A 8 -4.06 -6.52 -6.43
N HIS A 9 -3.35 -6.21 -7.49
CA HIS A 9 -2.36 -7.11 -8.07
C HIS A 9 -1.27 -7.42 -7.05
N SER A 10 -0.74 -8.63 -7.12
CA SER A 10 0.35 -9.06 -6.24
C SER A 10 1.67 -8.37 -6.53
N ARG A 11 1.78 -7.71 -7.70
CA ARG A 11 3.02 -7.07 -8.15
C ARG A 11 2.86 -5.57 -8.11
N HIS A 12 3.77 -4.90 -7.41
CA HIS A 12 3.75 -3.45 -7.24
C HIS A 12 5.13 -2.87 -7.48
N TRP A 13 5.15 -1.61 -7.94
CA TRP A 13 6.39 -0.90 -8.20
C TRP A 13 7.04 -0.43 -6.90
N LEU A 14 8.33 -0.64 -6.81
CA LEU A 14 9.17 0.00 -5.80
C LEU A 14 9.65 1.36 -6.35
N ASP A 15 10.13 2.22 -5.46
CA ASP A 15 10.61 3.54 -5.84
C ASP A 15 11.84 3.52 -6.75
N ASP A 16 12.54 2.39 -6.86
CA ASP A 16 13.68 2.22 -7.74
C ASP A 16 13.33 1.51 -9.07
N ASN A 17 12.06 1.49 -9.44
CA ASN A 17 11.53 0.90 -10.68
C ASN A 17 11.56 -0.64 -10.74
N ARG A 18 11.80 -1.30 -9.62
CA ARG A 18 11.72 -2.77 -9.57
C ARG A 18 10.35 -3.21 -9.10
N PHE A 19 9.94 -4.39 -9.53
CA PHE A 19 8.69 -5.00 -9.07
C PHE A 19 8.91 -5.79 -7.78
N ILE A 20 7.91 -5.75 -6.92
CA ILE A 20 7.85 -6.55 -5.71
C ILE A 20 6.58 -7.37 -5.74
N ASN A 21 6.67 -8.64 -5.35
CA ASN A 21 5.50 -9.46 -5.09
C ASN A 21 4.99 -9.16 -3.68
N VAL A 22 4.04 -8.25 -3.58
CA VAL A 22 3.53 -7.80 -2.28
C VAL A 22 2.78 -8.91 -1.56
N SER A 23 2.01 -9.72 -2.27
CA SER A 23 1.28 -10.83 -1.63
C SER A 23 2.23 -11.81 -0.96
N HIS A 24 3.30 -12.20 -1.67
CA HIS A 24 4.31 -13.12 -1.11
C HIS A 24 5.01 -12.49 0.10
N MET A 25 5.38 -11.23 -0.03
CA MET A 25 6.02 -10.49 1.06
C MET A 25 5.13 -10.45 2.29
N MET A 26 3.86 -10.11 2.13
CA MET A 26 2.95 -9.98 3.26
C MET A 26 2.75 -11.33 3.98
N ILE A 27 2.62 -12.42 3.23
CA ILE A 27 2.49 -13.74 3.82
C ILE A 27 3.74 -14.08 4.63
N THR A 28 4.91 -13.90 4.05
CA THR A 28 6.18 -14.24 4.69
C THR A 28 6.43 -13.38 5.93
N LEU A 29 6.28 -12.06 5.79
CA LEU A 29 6.54 -11.15 6.91
C LEU A 29 5.51 -11.33 8.03
N ASN A 30 4.28 -11.69 7.70
CA ASN A 30 3.28 -12.01 8.71
C ASN A 30 3.67 -13.26 9.51
N CYS A 31 4.15 -14.29 8.85
CA CYS A 31 4.64 -15.50 9.53
C CYS A 31 5.81 -15.19 10.46
N LEU A 32 6.65 -14.24 10.09
CA LEU A 32 7.79 -13.80 10.91
C LEU A 32 7.39 -12.75 11.96
N ARG A 33 6.13 -12.35 11.99
CA ARG A 33 5.61 -11.31 12.90
C ARG A 33 6.32 -9.97 12.74
N LEU A 34 6.68 -9.62 11.51
CA LEU A 34 7.36 -8.38 11.20
C LEU A 34 6.45 -7.28 10.68
N ILE A 35 5.15 -7.56 10.53
CA ILE A 35 4.18 -6.57 10.08
C ILE A 35 3.56 -5.89 11.28
N SER A 36 3.53 -4.56 11.26
CA SER A 36 2.77 -3.75 12.21
C SER A 36 1.48 -3.28 11.56
N TYR A 37 0.45 -3.06 12.36
CA TYR A 37 -0.81 -2.51 11.89
C TYR A 37 -1.11 -1.22 12.62
N LYS A 38 -1.54 -0.20 11.89
CA LYS A 38 -1.97 1.06 12.48
C LYS A 38 -3.29 1.47 11.85
N GLU A 39 -4.32 1.61 12.67
CA GLU A 39 -5.66 1.95 12.18
C GLU A 39 -5.75 3.37 11.67
N ASN A 40 -5.02 4.31 12.28
CA ASN A 40 -5.06 5.72 11.95
C ASN A 40 -3.70 6.21 11.43
N TYR A 41 -3.19 5.51 10.40
CA TYR A 41 -1.92 5.88 9.81
C TYR A 41 -2.07 7.21 9.04
N ASP A 42 -1.20 8.17 9.34
CA ASP A 42 -1.21 9.49 8.72
C ASP A 42 -0.63 9.39 7.31
N ILE A 43 -1.47 9.68 6.30
CA ILE A 43 -1.09 9.58 4.90
C ILE A 43 -0.54 10.88 4.32
N SER A 44 -0.48 11.96 5.11
CA SER A 44 -0.05 13.26 4.59
C SER A 44 1.39 13.25 4.05
N ASN A 45 2.25 12.43 4.63
CA ASN A 45 3.66 12.30 4.21
C ASN A 45 3.92 11.03 3.41
N THR A 46 2.88 10.29 3.03
CA THR A 46 3.04 9.05 2.30
C THR A 46 3.52 9.32 0.89
N LYS A 47 4.56 8.62 0.49
CA LYS A 47 5.17 8.71 -0.84
C LYS A 47 4.66 7.58 -1.71
N CYS A 48 4.27 7.89 -2.93
CA CYS A 48 3.80 6.88 -3.87
C CYS A 48 4.61 6.97 -5.16
N LYS A 49 4.90 5.81 -5.74
CA LYS A 49 5.48 5.77 -7.08
C LYS A 49 4.37 6.08 -8.08
N VAL A 50 4.52 7.16 -8.84
CA VAL A 50 3.58 7.55 -9.88
C VAL A 50 4.25 7.31 -11.23
N ILE A 51 3.96 6.16 -11.83
CA ILE A 51 4.50 5.80 -13.14
C ILE A 51 3.52 6.21 -14.24
N HIS A 52 2.24 6.06 -13.94
CA HIS A 52 1.13 6.41 -14.82
C HIS A 52 0.18 7.31 -14.06
N PRO A 53 -0.62 8.13 -14.77
CA PRO A 53 -1.71 8.84 -14.12
C PRO A 53 -2.59 7.88 -13.34
N LEU A 54 -3.15 8.34 -12.24
CA LEU A 54 -4.12 7.56 -11.50
C LEU A 54 -5.31 7.27 -12.41
N LYS A 55 -5.78 6.04 -12.40
CA LYS A 55 -6.88 5.62 -13.25
C LYS A 55 -8.16 6.32 -12.81
N GLU A 56 -8.80 7.03 -13.75
CA GLU A 56 -10.02 7.78 -13.46
C GLU A 56 -11.16 6.87 -13.04
N ASP A 57 -11.28 5.70 -13.65
CA ASP A 57 -12.32 4.74 -13.30
C ASP A 57 -12.16 4.22 -11.86
N VAL A 58 -10.93 4.03 -11.40
CA VAL A 58 -10.68 3.63 -10.01
C VAL A 58 -11.04 4.76 -9.05
N LEU A 59 -10.67 5.99 -9.37
CA LEU A 59 -11.02 7.14 -8.54
C LEU A 59 -12.54 7.34 -8.51
N ASN A 60 -13.22 7.16 -9.63
CA ASN A 60 -14.68 7.25 -9.69
C ASN A 60 -15.35 6.15 -8.87
N TYR A 61 -14.76 4.96 -8.84
CA TYR A 61 -15.26 3.89 -7.98
C TYR A 61 -15.26 4.32 -6.52
N TYR A 62 -14.18 4.92 -6.04
CA TYR A 62 -14.12 5.40 -4.66
C TYR A 62 -15.09 6.53 -4.39
N LYS A 63 -15.29 7.42 -5.35
CA LYS A 63 -16.27 8.50 -5.24
C LYS A 63 -17.68 7.96 -5.09
N THR A 64 -17.99 6.88 -5.80
CA THR A 64 -19.31 6.26 -5.78
C THR A 64 -19.55 5.44 -4.51
N LYS A 65 -18.54 4.68 -4.08
CA LYS A 65 -18.65 3.79 -2.91
C LYS A 65 -18.34 4.47 -1.59
N GLY A 66 -17.77 5.67 -1.63
CA GLY A 66 -17.36 6.38 -0.44
C GLY A 66 -15.97 6.00 0.04
N VAL A 67 -15.71 6.26 1.32
CA VAL A 67 -14.39 6.04 1.90
C VAL A 67 -14.07 4.56 1.94
N CYS A 68 -12.96 4.17 1.29
CA CYS A 68 -12.46 2.82 1.36
C CYS A 68 -11.61 2.65 2.62
N LYS A 69 -11.98 1.69 3.46
CA LYS A 69 -11.29 1.40 4.72
C LYS A 69 -10.38 0.18 4.66
N ASP A 70 -10.18 -0.39 3.48
CA ASP A 70 -9.23 -1.49 3.33
C ASP A 70 -7.82 -0.97 3.64
N PRO A 71 -7.02 -1.71 4.42
CA PRO A 71 -5.67 -1.25 4.74
C PRO A 71 -4.78 -1.10 3.52
N ILE A 72 -3.96 -0.06 3.51
CA ILE A 72 -2.88 0.08 2.55
C ILE A 72 -1.63 -0.63 3.09
N VAL A 73 -0.63 -0.81 2.25
CA VAL A 73 0.66 -1.37 2.65
C VAL A 73 1.73 -0.31 2.44
N VAL A 74 2.43 0.04 3.51
CA VAL A 74 3.50 1.05 3.47
C VAL A 74 4.76 0.49 4.11
N THR A 75 5.89 1.04 3.71
CA THR A 75 7.15 0.77 4.40
C THR A 75 7.27 1.64 5.64
N ASP A 76 8.22 1.30 6.51
CA ASP A 76 8.45 2.09 7.72
C ASP A 76 9.05 3.47 7.45
N ASP A 77 9.45 3.76 6.20
CA ASP A 77 9.84 5.10 5.74
C ASP A 77 8.75 5.77 4.88
N ASP A 78 7.50 5.35 5.05
CA ASP A 78 6.31 5.98 4.47
C ASP A 78 6.15 5.83 2.94
N PHE A 79 6.74 4.81 2.34
CA PHE A 79 6.53 4.53 0.92
C PHE A 79 5.35 3.58 0.74
N CYS A 80 4.37 3.95 -0.08
CA CYS A 80 3.19 3.13 -0.34
C CYS A 80 3.50 2.04 -1.36
N LEU A 81 3.39 0.79 -0.95
CA LEU A 81 3.56 -0.36 -1.82
C LEU A 81 2.24 -0.80 -2.43
N ASP A 82 1.14 -0.65 -1.71
CA ASP A 82 -0.20 -0.99 -2.19
C ASP A 82 -1.19 0.06 -1.71
N GLY A 83 -2.04 0.55 -2.61
CA GLY A 83 -3.10 1.47 -2.25
C GLY A 83 -2.88 2.92 -2.67
N ARG A 84 -2.04 3.18 -3.66
CA ARG A 84 -1.77 4.56 -4.11
C ARG A 84 -3.03 5.32 -4.54
N HIS A 85 -4.00 4.63 -5.15
CA HIS A 85 -5.26 5.27 -5.55
C HIS A 85 -6.09 5.66 -4.32
N ARG A 86 -6.10 4.81 -3.30
CA ARG A 86 -6.79 5.10 -2.03
C ARG A 86 -6.14 6.30 -1.34
N VAL A 87 -4.81 6.35 -1.32
CA VAL A 87 -4.09 7.49 -0.75
C VAL A 87 -4.46 8.78 -1.49
N ALA A 88 -4.43 8.76 -2.82
CA ALA A 88 -4.75 9.92 -3.63
C ALA A 88 -6.19 10.39 -3.40
N PHE A 89 -7.14 9.47 -3.42
CA PHE A 89 -8.55 9.79 -3.21
C PHE A 89 -8.78 10.42 -1.83
N HIS A 90 -8.18 9.84 -0.78
CA HIS A 90 -8.37 10.36 0.58
C HIS A 90 -7.73 11.73 0.75
N LYS A 91 -6.55 11.96 0.16
CA LYS A 91 -5.93 13.29 0.20
C LYS A 91 -6.80 14.35 -0.50
N GLU A 92 -7.38 14.01 -1.65
CA GLU A 92 -8.27 14.93 -2.36
C GLU A 92 -9.53 15.27 -1.58
N ASN A 93 -9.96 14.37 -0.70
CA ASN A 93 -11.16 14.55 0.10
C ASN A 93 -10.87 14.99 1.53
N ASN A 94 -9.67 15.51 1.77
CA ASN A 94 -9.24 16.02 3.09
C ASN A 94 -9.31 14.98 4.20
N ILE A 95 -9.13 13.71 3.85
CA ILE A 95 -9.05 12.63 4.82
C ILE A 95 -7.57 12.34 5.05
N SER A 96 -7.13 12.51 6.29
CA SER A 96 -5.70 12.46 6.61
C SER A 96 -5.20 11.10 7.07
N THR A 97 -6.09 10.16 7.37
CA THR A 97 -5.70 8.87 7.90
C THR A 97 -6.33 7.71 7.15
N LEU A 98 -5.60 6.60 7.10
CA LEU A 98 -6.07 5.31 6.58
C LEU A 98 -5.52 4.20 7.44
N PRO A 99 -6.21 3.07 7.53
CA PRO A 99 -5.58 1.89 8.13
C PRO A 99 -4.43 1.42 7.25
N ALA A 100 -3.35 0.98 7.86
CA ALA A 100 -2.16 0.58 7.14
C ALA A 100 -1.45 -0.59 7.79
N TYR A 101 -0.94 -1.48 6.94
CA TYR A 101 0.09 -2.43 7.33
C TYR A 101 1.45 -1.80 7.07
N ILE A 102 2.32 -1.83 8.06
CA ILE A 102 3.65 -1.24 7.98
C ILE A 102 4.68 -2.37 7.97
N VAL A 103 5.51 -2.37 6.93
CA VAL A 103 6.53 -3.40 6.75
C VAL A 103 7.92 -2.78 6.80
N PRO A 104 8.92 -3.50 7.35
CA PRO A 104 10.28 -2.98 7.39
C PRO A 104 10.88 -2.86 5.99
N ARG A 105 11.37 -1.68 5.64
CA ARG A 105 12.05 -1.47 4.36
C ARG A 105 13.23 -2.44 4.18
N SER A 106 13.92 -2.75 5.26
CA SER A 106 15.07 -3.65 5.21
C SER A 106 14.72 -5.06 4.73
N GLN A 107 13.47 -5.46 4.85
CA GLN A 107 13.01 -6.78 4.42
C GLN A 107 12.46 -6.77 2.99
N VAL A 108 12.12 -5.61 2.47
CA VAL A 108 11.43 -5.48 1.18
C VAL A 108 12.25 -6.02 0.02
N HIS A 109 13.56 -5.80 0.04
CA HIS A 109 14.45 -6.21 -1.05
C HIS A 109 14.46 -7.73 -1.29
N LYS A 110 14.09 -8.52 -0.29
CA LYS A 110 14.06 -9.98 -0.43
C LYS A 110 12.93 -10.46 -1.34
N PHE A 111 11.99 -9.59 -1.67
CA PHE A 111 10.79 -9.93 -2.43
C PHE A 111 10.77 -9.30 -3.81
N ILE A 112 11.90 -8.78 -4.25
CA ILE A 112 12.04 -8.21 -5.59
C ILE A 112 12.02 -9.34 -6.61
N GLU A 113 11.16 -9.19 -7.61
CA GLU A 113 11.08 -10.16 -8.69
C GLU A 113 12.23 -9.98 -9.67
N SER A 114 12.80 -11.10 -10.09
CA SER A 114 13.74 -11.10 -11.20
C SER A 114 12.97 -10.94 -12.51
N LEU A 115 13.41 -10.01 -13.33
CA LEU A 115 12.83 -9.78 -14.65
C LEU A 115 13.55 -10.59 -15.72
#